data_00fed010d56c4d1601c78c9cd19514bf
#
_entry.id   00fed010d56c4d1601c78c9cd19514bf
#
_cell.length_a   1.000
_cell.length_b   1.000
_cell.length_c   1.000
_cell.angle_alpha   90.00
_cell.angle_beta   90.00
_cell.angle_gamma   90.00
#
_symmetry.space_group_name_H-M   'P 1'
#
loop_
_entity.id
_entity.type
_entity.pdbx_description
1 polymer ?
#
loop_
_entity_poly.entity_id
_entity_poly.type
_entity_poly.pdbx_seq_one_letter_code
_entity_poly.pdbx_strand_id
1 'polypeptide(L)'
;TMGNSETLTLFFEKNNENKLGILINNNEKNSQTTYKLNLLDIDDKPFNIPPAEFETELSLPSGDFQKIIRDMVNIGENIEIKSVGEQLILNCSGDFASQETILGETNNGLKFNQTSPKELPIQGMFSLKYLILFTKCTNLCNQINLYIKNDYPLIIRYSVASLGDIKLCLAPNTE
;
A
#
# COMPACT_ATOMS: atom_id res chain seq x y z
N THR A 1 -7.12 14.43 5.60
CA THR A 1 -7.12 13.50 6.76
C THR A 1 -8.27 13.85 7.68
N MET A 2 -9.08 12.88 8.04
CA MET A 2 -10.16 13.05 9.02
C MET A 2 -9.63 12.82 10.43
N GLY A 3 -10.09 13.65 11.39
CA GLY A 3 -9.87 13.44 12.83
C GLY A 3 -10.93 12.51 13.43
N ASN A 4 -10.69 12.03 14.66
CA ASN A 4 -11.59 11.09 15.35
C ASN A 4 -12.98 11.64 15.69
N SER A 5 -13.14 12.97 15.73
CA SER A 5 -14.41 13.68 16.03
C SER A 5 -15.09 14.24 14.78
N GLU A 6 -14.67 13.83 13.60
CA GLU A 6 -15.22 14.31 12.34
C GLU A 6 -16.18 13.30 11.72
N THR A 7 -17.24 13.81 11.13
CA THR A 7 -18.18 12.99 10.36
C THR A 7 -18.01 13.26 8.87
N LEU A 8 -18.07 12.19 8.09
CA LEU A 8 -17.98 12.21 6.64
C LEU A 8 -19.35 11.93 6.02
N THR A 9 -19.79 12.81 5.12
CA THR A 9 -20.99 12.58 4.31
C THR A 9 -20.63 12.63 2.83
N LEU A 10 -21.01 11.61 2.08
CA LEU A 10 -20.91 11.57 0.62
C LEU A 10 -22.29 11.84 0.05
N PHE A 11 -22.39 12.72 -0.95
CA PHE A 11 -23.67 13.07 -1.55
C PHE A 11 -23.54 13.44 -3.03
N PHE A 12 -24.65 13.33 -3.75
CA PHE A 12 -24.84 13.86 -5.09
C PHE A 12 -25.84 15.02 -5.04
N GLU A 13 -25.55 16.11 -5.75
CA GLU A 13 -26.52 17.19 -5.92
C GLU A 13 -27.54 16.80 -7.00
N LYS A 14 -28.82 16.97 -6.71
CA LYS A 14 -29.94 16.57 -7.58
C LYS A 14 -29.88 17.15 -9.01
N ASN A 15 -29.18 18.28 -9.19
CA ASN A 15 -29.04 18.97 -10.47
C ASN A 15 -27.60 18.90 -11.04
N ASN A 16 -26.72 18.12 -10.43
CA ASN A 16 -25.31 18.04 -10.83
C ASN A 16 -24.72 16.68 -10.51
N GLU A 17 -25.25 15.65 -11.19
CA GLU A 17 -24.85 14.25 -10.99
C GLU A 17 -23.40 13.95 -11.39
N ASN A 18 -22.76 14.88 -12.13
CA ASN A 18 -21.35 14.74 -12.53
C ASN A 18 -20.35 15.14 -11.44
N LYS A 19 -20.82 15.43 -10.22
CA LYS A 19 -19.98 15.77 -9.07
C LYS A 19 -20.31 14.95 -7.87
N LEU A 20 -19.28 14.36 -7.26
CA LEU A 20 -19.34 13.78 -5.93
C LEU A 20 -19.07 14.85 -4.89
N GLY A 21 -20.03 15.11 -4.01
CA GLY A 21 -19.85 15.95 -2.83
C GLY A 21 -19.27 15.14 -1.67
N ILE A 22 -18.25 15.67 -1.02
CA ILE A 22 -17.64 15.14 0.20
C ILE A 22 -17.73 16.21 1.26
N LEU A 23 -18.53 15.98 2.31
CA LEU A 23 -18.73 16.89 3.41
C LEU A 23 -18.03 16.33 4.65
N ILE A 24 -17.17 17.11 5.25
CA ILE A 24 -16.49 16.81 6.51
C ILE A 24 -16.98 17.83 7.56
N ASN A 25 -17.64 17.35 8.60
CA ASN A 25 -18.07 18.16 9.74
C ASN A 25 -17.25 17.84 10.97
N ASN A 26 -16.76 18.87 11.63
CA ASN A 26 -16.16 18.80 12.96
C ASN A 26 -17.02 19.57 13.96
N ASN A 27 -17.76 18.83 14.77
CA ASN A 27 -18.70 19.45 15.74
C ASN A 27 -17.96 20.16 16.87
N GLU A 28 -16.78 19.69 17.29
CA GLU A 28 -15.99 20.30 18.35
C GLU A 28 -15.44 21.66 17.95
N LYS A 29 -15.01 21.79 16.69
CA LYS A 29 -14.46 23.03 16.12
C LYS A 29 -15.51 23.89 15.45
N ASN A 30 -16.76 23.45 15.41
CA ASN A 30 -17.86 24.09 14.65
C ASN A 30 -17.42 24.45 13.21
N SER A 31 -16.75 23.50 12.55
CA SER A 31 -16.23 23.69 11.18
C SER A 31 -16.80 22.67 10.22
N GLN A 32 -17.02 23.13 9.00
CA GLN A 32 -17.53 22.33 7.91
C GLN A 32 -16.70 22.58 6.66
N THR A 33 -16.23 21.49 6.03
CA THR A 33 -15.48 21.56 4.78
C THR A 33 -16.19 20.71 3.73
N THR A 34 -16.43 21.30 2.57
CA THR A 34 -17.06 20.60 1.43
C THR A 34 -16.10 20.55 0.26
N TYR A 35 -15.85 19.35 -0.24
CA TYR A 35 -15.15 19.11 -1.51
C TYR A 35 -16.17 18.68 -2.55
N LYS A 36 -15.99 19.14 -3.79
CA LYS A 36 -16.76 18.71 -4.95
C LYS A 36 -15.81 18.16 -6.01
N LEU A 37 -15.83 16.86 -6.20
CA LEU A 37 -15.00 16.17 -7.18
C LEU A 37 -15.77 16.00 -8.48
N ASN A 38 -15.19 16.40 -9.60
CA ASN A 38 -15.74 16.07 -10.90
C ASN A 38 -15.60 14.57 -11.14
N LEU A 39 -16.68 13.91 -11.51
CA LEU A 39 -16.65 12.52 -11.94
C LEU A 39 -16.13 12.45 -13.37
N LEU A 40 -15.37 11.42 -13.65
CA LEU A 40 -14.94 11.07 -14.98
C LEU A 40 -15.85 9.97 -15.51
N ASP A 41 -16.33 10.14 -16.72
CA ASP A 41 -16.98 9.06 -17.45
C ASP A 41 -15.85 8.19 -18.03
N ILE A 42 -15.65 7.02 -17.44
CA ILE A 42 -14.59 6.11 -17.83
C ILE A 42 -15.24 4.92 -18.51
N ASP A 43 -15.10 4.85 -19.82
CA ASP A 43 -15.54 3.70 -20.65
C ASP A 43 -14.65 2.44 -20.44
N ASP A 44 -14.00 2.34 -19.30
CA ASP A 44 -13.09 1.24 -19.03
C ASP A 44 -13.81 0.01 -18.52
N LYS A 45 -13.47 -1.12 -19.12
CA LYS A 45 -13.84 -2.43 -18.58
C LYS A 45 -13.23 -2.59 -17.20
N PRO A 46 -13.95 -3.18 -16.22
CA PRO A 46 -13.41 -3.44 -14.92
C PRO A 46 -12.05 -4.15 -15.03
N PHE A 47 -10.99 -3.55 -14.47
CA PHE A 47 -9.69 -4.17 -14.44
C PHE A 47 -9.75 -5.37 -13.49
N ASN A 48 -9.69 -6.55 -14.07
CA ASN A 48 -9.72 -7.79 -13.31
C ASN A 48 -8.28 -8.27 -13.12
N ILE A 49 -7.80 -8.26 -11.88
CA ILE A 49 -6.50 -8.87 -11.55
C ILE A 49 -6.73 -10.37 -11.56
N PRO A 50 -6.06 -11.13 -12.46
CA PRO A 50 -6.22 -12.56 -12.50
C PRO A 50 -5.85 -13.17 -11.14
N PRO A 51 -6.55 -14.22 -10.69
CA PRO A 51 -6.11 -14.95 -9.51
C PRO A 51 -4.72 -15.53 -9.78
N ALA A 52 -3.80 -15.34 -8.84
CA ALA A 52 -2.45 -15.88 -8.92
C ALA A 52 -2.14 -16.64 -7.64
N GLU A 53 -1.41 -17.73 -7.77
CA GLU A 53 -0.71 -18.36 -6.67
C GLU A 53 0.59 -17.59 -6.43
N PHE A 54 0.80 -17.12 -5.22
CA PHE A 54 1.99 -16.37 -4.85
C PHE A 54 3.04 -17.31 -4.29
N GLU A 55 4.28 -17.08 -4.67
CA GLU A 55 5.41 -17.88 -4.22
C GLU A 55 5.87 -17.46 -2.83
N THR A 56 5.62 -16.21 -2.46
CA THR A 56 5.88 -15.68 -1.13
C THR A 56 4.69 -14.90 -0.62
N GLU A 57 4.25 -15.27 0.57
CA GLU A 57 3.28 -14.53 1.37
C GLU A 57 3.87 -14.28 2.76
N LEU A 58 3.88 -13.02 3.16
CA LEU A 58 4.40 -12.62 4.46
C LEU A 58 3.53 -11.53 5.11
N SER A 59 3.63 -11.44 6.43
CA SER A 59 3.00 -10.36 7.20
C SER A 59 4.06 -9.62 8.01
N LEU A 60 3.87 -8.30 8.16
CA LEU A 60 4.73 -7.46 8.99
C LEU A 60 3.95 -6.29 9.57
N PRO A 61 4.46 -5.66 10.67
CA PRO A 61 3.82 -4.50 11.25
C PRO A 61 3.71 -3.36 10.22
N SER A 62 2.51 -2.80 10.08
CA SER A 62 2.23 -1.74 9.11
C SER A 62 3.08 -0.48 9.34
N GLY A 63 3.35 -0.15 10.62
CA GLY A 63 4.20 0.97 11.01
C GLY A 63 5.67 0.79 10.62
N ASP A 64 6.21 -0.44 10.74
CA ASP A 64 7.59 -0.74 10.37
C ASP A 64 7.77 -0.62 8.85
N PHE A 65 6.84 -1.17 8.09
CA PHE A 65 6.83 -1.01 6.63
C PHE A 65 6.76 0.46 6.23
N GLN A 66 5.84 1.23 6.83
CA GLN A 66 5.73 2.67 6.55
C GLN A 66 7.03 3.40 6.83
N LYS A 67 7.71 3.11 7.95
CA LYS A 67 8.97 3.75 8.32
C LYS A 67 10.04 3.47 7.27
N ILE A 68 10.22 2.21 6.87
CA ILE A 68 11.21 1.82 5.86
C ILE A 68 10.95 2.54 4.53
N ILE A 69 9.69 2.55 4.06
CA ILE A 69 9.35 3.23 2.82
C ILE A 69 9.60 4.74 2.90
N ARG A 70 9.28 5.38 4.03
CA ARG A 70 9.56 6.81 4.24
C ARG A 70 11.05 7.14 4.22
N ASP A 71 11.88 6.28 4.80
CA ASP A 71 13.32 6.48 4.80
C ASP A 71 13.87 6.35 3.37
N MET A 72 13.45 5.33 2.62
CA MET A 72 13.91 5.04 1.26
C MET A 72 13.47 6.08 0.22
N VAL A 73 12.28 6.68 0.36
CA VAL A 73 11.81 7.76 -0.55
C VAL A 73 12.77 8.96 -0.57
N ASN A 74 13.51 9.20 0.51
CA ASN A 74 14.49 10.28 0.57
C ASN A 74 15.83 9.92 -0.11
N ILE A 75 16.01 8.66 -0.49
CA ILE A 75 17.25 8.13 -1.07
C ILE A 75 17.13 7.99 -2.58
N GLY A 76 16.04 7.36 -3.06
CA GLY A 76 15.87 7.06 -4.47
C GLY A 76 14.40 7.00 -4.91
N GLU A 77 14.21 6.73 -6.18
CA GLU A 77 12.87 6.66 -6.80
C GLU A 77 12.27 5.26 -6.76
N ASN A 78 13.12 4.24 -6.74
CA ASN A 78 12.73 2.84 -6.85
C ASN A 78 13.26 2.02 -5.69
N ILE A 79 12.53 0.99 -5.35
CA ILE A 79 12.90 -0.02 -4.36
C ILE A 79 12.90 -1.40 -5.00
N GLU A 80 13.96 -2.16 -4.78
CA GLU A 80 13.96 -3.59 -5.02
C GLU A 80 13.43 -4.30 -3.78
N ILE A 81 12.43 -5.14 -3.96
CA ILE A 81 11.87 -5.99 -2.91
C ILE A 81 12.21 -7.43 -3.28
N LYS A 82 12.95 -8.10 -2.41
CA LYS A 82 13.44 -9.46 -2.62
C LYS A 82 13.12 -10.35 -1.42
N SER A 83 12.60 -11.54 -1.69
CA SER A 83 12.39 -12.59 -0.70
C SER A 83 13.35 -13.76 -0.99
N VAL A 84 14.14 -14.15 0.00
CA VAL A 84 15.10 -15.25 -0.10
C VAL A 84 15.00 -16.12 1.14
N GLY A 85 14.38 -17.29 1.02
CA GLY A 85 14.09 -18.14 2.18
C GLY A 85 13.23 -17.40 3.20
N GLU A 86 13.73 -17.24 4.43
CA GLU A 86 13.06 -16.59 5.55
C GLU A 86 13.53 -15.13 5.75
N GLN A 87 13.99 -14.47 4.68
CA GLN A 87 14.43 -13.09 4.70
C GLN A 87 13.69 -12.25 3.66
N LEU A 88 13.25 -11.07 4.08
CA LEU A 88 12.79 -10.00 3.22
C LEU A 88 13.87 -8.93 3.14
N ILE A 89 14.34 -8.65 1.94
CA ILE A 89 15.41 -7.70 1.66
C ILE A 89 14.80 -6.55 0.85
N LEU A 90 15.01 -5.34 1.32
CA LEU A 90 14.53 -4.11 0.72
C LEU A 90 15.75 -3.24 0.38
N ASN A 91 15.97 -2.97 -0.91
CA ASN A 91 17.10 -2.20 -1.41
C ASN A 91 16.62 -0.96 -2.15
N CYS A 92 17.25 0.17 -1.86
CA CYS A 92 17.06 1.41 -2.59
C CYS A 92 18.41 2.07 -2.85
N SER A 93 18.62 2.55 -4.07
CA SER A 93 19.80 3.31 -4.48
C SER A 93 19.38 4.61 -5.13
N GLY A 94 20.06 5.69 -4.79
CA GLY A 94 19.95 7.00 -5.40
C GLY A 94 21.32 7.61 -5.67
N ASP A 95 21.35 8.86 -6.13
CA ASP A 95 22.60 9.51 -6.53
C ASP A 95 23.58 9.74 -5.36
N PHE A 96 23.07 9.90 -4.15
CA PHE A 96 23.88 10.28 -2.98
C PHE A 96 24.01 9.20 -1.92
N ALA A 97 23.11 8.22 -1.93
CA ALA A 97 23.07 7.20 -0.89
C ALA A 97 22.40 5.91 -1.40
N SER A 98 22.66 4.84 -0.68
CA SER A 98 21.92 3.58 -0.81
C SER A 98 21.50 3.08 0.56
N GLN A 99 20.40 2.36 0.62
CA GLN A 99 19.92 1.72 1.83
C GLN A 99 19.55 0.28 1.52
N GLU A 100 20.04 -0.63 2.37
CA GLU A 100 19.58 -2.00 2.42
C GLU A 100 18.95 -2.26 3.78
N THR A 101 17.78 -2.88 3.80
CA THR A 101 17.11 -3.32 5.01
C THR A 101 16.79 -4.80 4.89
N ILE A 102 17.37 -5.60 5.77
CA ILE A 102 17.15 -7.06 5.82
C ILE A 102 16.28 -7.35 7.03
N LEU A 103 15.12 -7.96 6.80
CA LEU A 103 14.19 -8.37 7.84
C LEU A 103 14.16 -9.90 7.88
N GLY A 104 14.41 -10.45 9.06
CA GLY A 104 14.20 -11.86 9.37
C GLY A 104 12.93 -12.06 10.16
N GLU A 105 12.50 -13.32 10.28
CA GLU A 105 11.31 -13.70 11.03
C GLU A 105 11.46 -13.44 12.53
N THR A 106 10.44 -12.81 13.15
CA THR A 106 10.40 -12.57 14.60
C THR A 106 8.98 -12.70 15.13
N ASN A 107 8.83 -12.93 16.44
CA ASN A 107 7.51 -13.09 17.07
C ASN A 107 6.61 -11.86 16.93
N ASN A 108 7.17 -10.65 16.94
CA ASN A 108 6.43 -9.38 16.90
C ASN A 108 6.68 -8.57 15.61
N GLY A 109 7.40 -9.13 14.66
CA GLY A 109 7.76 -8.46 13.40
C GLY A 109 7.28 -9.23 12.18
N LEU A 110 8.21 -9.41 11.25
CA LEU A 110 7.99 -10.17 10.03
C LEU A 110 7.66 -11.64 10.35
N LYS A 111 6.66 -12.17 9.64
CA LYS A 111 6.33 -13.59 9.60
C LYS A 111 6.09 -14.04 8.18
N PHE A 112 6.59 -15.21 7.83
CA PHE A 112 6.30 -15.83 6.55
C PHE A 112 5.13 -16.80 6.70
N ASN A 113 4.06 -16.59 5.93
CA ASN A 113 2.98 -17.56 5.77
C ASN A 113 3.34 -18.59 4.71
N GLN A 114 4.10 -18.14 3.69
CA GLN A 114 4.67 -18.96 2.64
C GLN A 114 6.01 -18.39 2.21
N THR A 115 7.03 -19.26 2.12
CA THR A 115 8.39 -18.87 1.70
C THR A 115 8.73 -19.44 0.34
N SER A 116 9.51 -18.67 -0.43
CA SER A 116 10.15 -19.19 -1.65
C SER A 116 11.32 -20.12 -1.28
N PRO A 117 11.68 -21.08 -2.16
CA PRO A 117 12.92 -21.82 -2.02
C PRO A 117 14.13 -20.88 -1.97
N LYS A 118 15.14 -21.20 -1.13
CA LYS A 118 16.35 -20.36 -1.00
C LYS A 118 17.12 -20.18 -2.33
N GLU A 119 16.98 -21.12 -3.22
CA GLU A 119 17.69 -21.17 -4.52
C GLU A 119 17.00 -20.33 -5.61
N LEU A 120 15.74 -19.91 -5.36
CA LEU A 120 14.95 -19.13 -6.30
C LEU A 120 14.43 -17.86 -5.60
N PRO A 121 15.22 -16.79 -5.59
CA PRO A 121 14.75 -15.55 -5.01
C PRO A 121 13.55 -14.99 -5.78
N ILE A 122 12.56 -14.53 -5.04
CA ILE A 122 11.41 -13.83 -5.59
C ILE A 122 11.66 -12.34 -5.41
N GLN A 123 11.65 -11.59 -6.53
CA GLN A 123 12.07 -10.19 -6.52
C GLN A 123 11.27 -9.35 -7.51
N GLY A 124 11.24 -8.05 -7.25
CA GLY A 124 10.68 -7.06 -8.14
C GLY A 124 11.18 -5.64 -7.82
N MET A 125 11.21 -4.79 -8.84
CA MET A 125 11.52 -3.37 -8.72
C MET A 125 10.22 -2.57 -8.72
N PHE A 126 10.02 -1.67 -7.76
CA PHE A 126 8.77 -0.93 -7.59
C PHE A 126 9.03 0.55 -7.34
N SER A 127 8.11 1.41 -7.79
CA SER A 127 8.20 2.85 -7.57
C SER A 127 7.85 3.23 -6.13
N LEU A 128 8.78 3.88 -5.43
CA LEU A 128 8.60 4.41 -4.08
C LEU A 128 7.53 5.50 -4.03
N LYS A 129 7.35 6.26 -5.11
CA LYS A 129 6.30 7.28 -5.25
C LYS A 129 4.90 6.71 -5.00
N TYR A 130 4.62 5.50 -5.48
CA TYR A 130 3.33 4.84 -5.26
C TYR A 130 3.28 4.12 -3.92
N LEU A 131 4.37 3.49 -3.50
CA LEU A 131 4.43 2.81 -2.20
C LEU A 131 4.19 3.75 -1.04
N ILE A 132 4.74 4.97 -1.07
CA ILE A 132 4.47 5.98 -0.02
C ILE A 132 2.99 6.36 0.08
N LEU A 133 2.25 6.32 -1.05
CA LEU A 133 0.81 6.54 -1.03
C LEU A 133 0.07 5.36 -0.36
N PHE A 134 0.54 4.13 -0.60
CA PHE A 134 -0.04 2.94 0.01
C PHE A 134 0.13 2.94 1.53
N THR A 135 1.25 3.44 2.04
CA THR A 135 1.48 3.55 3.49
C THR A 135 0.56 4.53 4.22
N LYS A 136 -0.25 5.33 3.50
CA LYS A 136 -1.30 6.15 4.13
C LYS A 136 -2.39 5.30 4.80
N CYS A 137 -2.51 4.04 4.41
CA CYS A 137 -3.41 3.07 5.02
C CYS A 137 -2.89 2.47 6.34
N THR A 138 -1.68 2.82 6.79
CA THR A 138 -1.02 2.23 7.97
C THR A 138 -1.87 2.25 9.24
N ASN A 139 -2.65 3.32 9.46
CA ASN A 139 -3.48 3.45 10.66
C ASN A 139 -4.77 2.59 10.63
N LEU A 140 -5.04 1.89 9.53
CA LEU A 140 -6.23 1.05 9.39
C LEU A 140 -6.07 -0.32 10.04
N CYS A 141 -4.83 -0.81 10.16
CA CYS A 141 -4.53 -2.09 10.81
C CYS A 141 -3.10 -2.12 11.34
N ASN A 142 -2.84 -3.00 12.31
CA ASN A 142 -1.52 -3.14 12.91
C ASN A 142 -0.53 -3.93 12.05
N GLN A 143 -1.03 -4.80 11.17
CA GLN A 143 -0.23 -5.65 10.30
C GLN A 143 -0.74 -5.61 8.88
N ILE A 144 0.17 -5.69 7.93
CA ILE A 144 -0.11 -5.83 6.50
C ILE A 144 0.35 -7.20 6.01
N ASN A 145 -0.29 -7.67 4.94
CA ASN A 145 0.19 -8.83 4.19
C ASN A 145 0.80 -8.36 2.87
N LEU A 146 1.96 -8.88 2.56
CA LEU A 146 2.62 -8.72 1.26
C LEU A 146 2.58 -10.04 0.52
N TYR A 147 2.24 -9.95 -0.76
CA TYR A 147 2.22 -11.07 -1.70
C TYR A 147 3.17 -10.75 -2.84
N ILE A 148 4.19 -11.59 -3.00
CA ILE A 148 5.28 -11.36 -3.94
C ILE A 148 5.38 -12.54 -4.88
N LYS A 149 5.53 -12.25 -6.17
CA LYS A 149 5.74 -13.21 -7.25
C LYS A 149 6.59 -12.55 -8.31
N ASN A 150 7.50 -13.32 -8.93
CA ASN A 150 8.31 -12.83 -10.06
C ASN A 150 7.42 -12.41 -11.23
N ASP A 151 7.76 -11.29 -11.86
CA ASP A 151 7.06 -10.74 -13.03
C ASP A 151 5.55 -10.46 -12.79
N TYR A 152 5.18 -10.23 -11.53
CA TYR A 152 3.80 -9.98 -11.12
C TYR A 152 3.70 -8.72 -10.25
N PRO A 153 2.54 -8.03 -10.22
CA PRO A 153 2.34 -6.90 -9.33
C PRO A 153 2.53 -7.26 -7.85
N LEU A 154 3.22 -6.40 -7.11
CA LEU A 154 3.23 -6.46 -5.65
C LEU A 154 1.83 -6.20 -5.13
N ILE A 155 1.33 -7.08 -4.28
CA ILE A 155 0.05 -6.86 -3.60
C ILE A 155 0.31 -6.60 -2.13
N ILE A 156 -0.27 -5.50 -1.63
CA ILE A 156 -0.28 -5.14 -0.22
C ILE A 156 -1.72 -5.16 0.26
N ARG A 157 -2.01 -5.97 1.27
CA ARG A 157 -3.33 -6.10 1.86
C ARG A 157 -3.36 -5.48 3.25
N TYR A 158 -4.34 -4.61 3.47
CA TYR A 158 -4.70 -4.04 4.75
C TYR A 158 -6.06 -4.57 5.17
N SER A 159 -6.14 -5.32 6.28
CA SER A 159 -7.41 -5.82 6.79
C SER A 159 -8.01 -4.80 7.76
N VAL A 160 -9.18 -4.27 7.42
CA VAL A 160 -9.83 -3.17 8.15
C VAL A 160 -10.91 -3.75 9.08
N ALA A 161 -10.50 -4.27 10.21
CA ALA A 161 -11.38 -4.87 11.22
C ALA A 161 -12.46 -5.78 10.58
N SER A 162 -13.74 -5.53 10.88
CA SER A 162 -14.88 -6.26 10.31
C SER A 162 -15.43 -5.65 9.01
N LEU A 163 -14.84 -4.56 8.52
CA LEU A 163 -15.34 -3.85 7.33
C LEU A 163 -14.87 -4.50 6.03
N GLY A 164 -13.74 -5.19 6.03
CA GLY A 164 -13.18 -5.85 4.86
C GLY A 164 -11.69 -5.58 4.67
N ASP A 165 -11.23 -5.73 3.43
CA ASP A 165 -9.82 -5.60 3.07
C ASP A 165 -9.62 -4.52 2.00
N ILE A 166 -8.51 -3.80 2.12
CA ILE A 166 -7.98 -2.95 1.05
C ILE A 166 -6.79 -3.67 0.44
N LYS A 167 -6.88 -4.01 -0.84
CA LYS A 167 -5.78 -4.58 -1.63
C LYS A 167 -5.24 -3.51 -2.56
N LEU A 168 -3.97 -3.21 -2.43
CA LEU A 168 -3.25 -2.27 -3.26
C LEU A 168 -2.28 -3.06 -4.13
N CYS A 169 -2.37 -2.86 -5.44
CA CYS A 169 -1.59 -3.58 -6.43
C CYS A 169 -0.67 -2.59 -7.14
N LEU A 170 0.63 -2.90 -7.20
CA LEU A 170 1.63 -2.10 -7.86
C LEU A 170 2.36 -2.94 -8.88
N ALA A 171 2.28 -2.54 -10.15
CA ALA A 171 3.03 -3.18 -11.21
C ALA A 171 4.55 -3.01 -10.98
N PRO A 172 5.38 -4.01 -11.30
CA PRO A 172 6.82 -3.84 -11.28
C PRO A 172 7.23 -2.85 -12.36
N ASN A 173 8.32 -2.12 -12.10
CA ASN A 173 8.96 -1.32 -13.14
C ASN A 173 9.61 -2.30 -14.13
N THR A 174 9.20 -2.24 -15.39
CA THR A 174 9.89 -2.87 -16.51
C THR A 174 10.88 -1.85 -17.04
N GLU A 175 12.17 -2.13 -16.95
CA GLU A 175 13.18 -1.39 -17.70
C GLU A 175 12.99 -1.61 -19.21
#